data_b5d363c3e1d197130a003060eb4e96e8
#
_entry.id   b5d363c3e1d197130a003060eb4e96e8
#
_cell.length_a   1.000
_cell.length_b   1.000
_cell.length_c   1.000
_cell.angle_alpha   90.00
_cell.angle_beta   90.00
_cell.angle_gamma   90.00
#
_symmetry.space_group_name_H-M   'P 1'
#
loop_
_entity.id
_entity.type
_entity.pdbx_description
1 polymer ?
#
loop_
_entity_poly.entity_id
_entity_poly.type
_entity_poly.pdbx_seq_one_letter_code
_entity_poly.pdbx_strand_id
1 'polypeptide(L)'
;MILKNAARAAAISTAILAGMVTAPGQASADTTGPVVSEIGKIRTDTGLELTADIDAPAGVTSVTATITAGTANVPDTFVSTVTDFHLVSGTATSGTWQSSGALGLDIYAGYRVAITAQDSQGTFSLPGRGMLDYRPTPVFHDTAYEPTALSFEHQDINVTGRLTEYDPASGDTRTPWQTTAATGVFVTWDGHTSPRNATAADGTFTFTVHPGNVQNTTLHVFVPATTTYAQGPDSEPVTSVDSPVRITLDRTGSTGALIGSTEVISGTAERQEEDGTWVPLANSPLPIQDDTGTRAARATTDATGRFSETMTVTNYTTIWTVSDTGPFLAPASVRYTVANPVAKVSLYVNKPTVDANSRLHISGHLTVPDVPGPSSRRVYIQQSNDGHTDWTNIGTTTIDTSADGFAASVLTVTNPHGYWRYYYPGAPGFTAAYSPVVHAVRYQTAISGGKPSSTRVTKRHTVTISGTLKQNGYGYWTPLPKATVQILFRPSGSSTWHLITSAHTSSTGYFAAHPTITRSGTWRVAYKTPDQVHVNAYGPMVKVTAI
;
A
#
# COMPACT_ATOMS: atom_id res chain seq x y z
N MET A 1 47.68 -15.31 18.41
CA MET A 1 48.10 -15.52 19.83
C MET A 1 47.26 -16.65 20.37
N ILE A 2 47.93 -17.72 20.63
CA ILE A 2 47.46 -19.05 21.04
C ILE A 2 46.58 -18.97 22.28
N LEU A 3 45.41 -19.62 22.31
CA LEU A 3 44.89 -20.17 23.56
C LEU A 3 43.84 -21.27 23.32
N LYS A 4 44.32 -22.48 23.52
CA LYS A 4 43.80 -23.56 24.36
C LYS A 4 42.42 -24.15 24.03
N ASN A 5 42.51 -25.26 23.29
CA ASN A 5 41.56 -26.36 23.37
C ASN A 5 41.53 -26.92 24.80
N ALA A 6 40.43 -26.78 25.46
CA ALA A 6 40.11 -27.54 26.67
C ALA A 6 39.13 -28.65 26.26
N ALA A 7 39.64 -29.86 26.19
CA ALA A 7 38.81 -31.06 26.07
C ALA A 7 37.84 -31.12 27.27
N ARG A 8 36.55 -31.01 26.98
CA ARG A 8 35.46 -31.39 27.90
C ARG A 8 35.07 -32.82 27.55
N ALA A 9 35.53 -33.74 28.35
CA ALA A 9 34.86 -35.03 28.50
C ALA A 9 33.52 -34.75 29.17
N ALA A 10 32.46 -34.63 28.36
CA ALA A 10 31.10 -34.55 28.88
C ALA A 10 30.63 -35.98 29.10
N ALA A 11 30.46 -36.37 30.35
CA ALA A 11 29.65 -37.51 30.71
C ALA A 11 28.23 -37.19 30.20
N ILE A 12 27.80 -37.90 29.18
CA ILE A 12 26.44 -37.76 28.62
C ILE A 12 25.53 -38.55 29.55
N SER A 13 24.97 -37.89 30.55
CA SER A 13 23.72 -38.29 31.19
C SER A 13 22.59 -37.60 30.50
N THR A 14 22.17 -38.14 29.36
CA THR A 14 21.00 -37.59 28.67
C THR A 14 19.76 -38.27 29.25
N ALA A 15 19.22 -37.70 30.31
CA ALA A 15 17.85 -37.98 30.74
C ALA A 15 16.93 -37.28 29.74
N ILE A 16 16.43 -38.00 28.74
CA ILE A 16 15.35 -37.51 27.90
C ILE A 16 14.04 -37.76 28.64
N LEU A 17 13.56 -36.74 29.34
CA LEU A 17 12.21 -36.70 29.89
C LEU A 17 11.25 -36.56 28.68
N ALA A 18 10.67 -37.67 28.25
CA ALA A 18 9.46 -37.63 27.42
C ALA A 18 8.27 -37.38 28.33
N GLY A 19 7.86 -36.15 28.50
CA GLY A 19 6.70 -35.78 29.29
C GLY A 19 5.44 -36.49 28.80
N MET A 20 4.85 -37.31 29.64
CA MET A 20 3.47 -37.73 29.48
C MET A 20 2.55 -36.63 29.94
N VAL A 21 1.62 -36.24 29.11
CA VAL A 21 0.58 -35.25 29.44
C VAL A 21 -0.27 -35.80 30.57
N THR A 22 -0.10 -35.20 31.75
CA THR A 22 -0.98 -35.47 32.90
C THR A 22 -2.27 -34.70 32.72
N ALA A 23 -3.42 -35.42 32.70
CA ALA A 23 -4.71 -34.80 32.94
C ALA A 23 -4.79 -34.24 34.36
N PRO A 24 -5.46 -33.09 34.58
CA PRO A 24 -5.56 -32.52 35.92
C PRO A 24 -6.29 -33.49 36.84
N GLY A 25 -5.61 -33.90 37.91
CA GLY A 25 -6.11 -34.80 38.90
C GLY A 25 -7.32 -34.25 39.67
N GLN A 26 -8.31 -35.06 39.84
CA GLN A 26 -9.30 -34.90 40.90
C GLN A 26 -8.58 -34.96 42.27
N ALA A 27 -8.80 -33.97 43.08
CA ALA A 27 -8.39 -34.01 44.50
C ALA A 27 -9.07 -35.25 45.13
N SER A 28 -8.28 -36.26 45.43
CA SER A 28 -8.70 -37.42 46.18
C SER A 28 -8.43 -37.16 47.67
N ALA A 29 -9.40 -37.52 48.48
CA ALA A 29 -9.32 -37.52 49.92
C ALA A 29 -8.10 -38.29 50.43
N ASP A 30 -7.64 -37.96 51.63
CA ASP A 30 -6.58 -38.58 52.45
C ASP A 30 -6.36 -40.09 52.14
N THR A 31 -5.43 -40.36 51.25
CA THR A 31 -4.94 -41.73 51.04
C THR A 31 -3.67 -41.90 51.81
N THR A 32 -3.72 -42.67 52.90
CA THR A 32 -2.57 -43.07 53.68
C THR A 32 -1.63 -44.05 52.99
N GLY A 33 -1.96 -44.49 51.76
CA GLY A 33 -1.19 -45.42 50.96
C GLY A 33 -0.25 -44.77 49.95
N PRO A 34 0.61 -45.59 49.30
CA PRO A 34 1.57 -45.08 48.32
C PRO A 34 0.89 -44.51 47.07
N VAL A 35 1.48 -43.48 46.47
CA VAL A 35 1.03 -42.84 45.23
C VAL A 35 2.15 -42.95 44.19
N VAL A 36 1.85 -43.50 43.01
CA VAL A 36 2.74 -43.50 41.84
C VAL A 36 2.42 -42.27 41.04
N SER A 37 3.34 -41.33 40.94
CA SER A 37 3.13 -40.05 40.25
C SER A 37 3.54 -40.14 38.77
N GLU A 38 4.63 -40.84 38.46
CA GLU A 38 5.14 -41.00 37.10
C GLU A 38 5.62 -42.42 36.82
N ILE A 39 5.44 -42.86 35.56
CA ILE A 39 6.03 -44.12 35.05
C ILE A 39 6.93 -43.72 33.87
N GLY A 40 8.20 -43.97 34.01
CA GLY A 40 9.21 -43.68 33.01
C GLY A 40 9.95 -44.93 32.51
N LYS A 41 10.94 -44.69 31.65
CA LYS A 41 11.88 -45.72 31.17
C LYS A 41 13.26 -45.12 31.03
N ILE A 42 14.29 -45.92 31.27
CA ILE A 42 15.68 -45.54 31.08
C ILE A 42 16.36 -46.56 30.17
N ARG A 43 17.24 -46.06 29.29
CA ARG A 43 18.13 -46.89 28.46
C ARG A 43 19.41 -47.13 29.23
N THR A 44 19.77 -48.40 29.38
CA THR A 44 21.04 -48.79 30.02
C THR A 44 21.88 -49.60 29.02
N ASP A 45 23.10 -49.88 29.37
CA ASP A 45 24.00 -50.75 28.60
C ASP A 45 23.60 -52.23 28.65
N THR A 46 22.63 -52.60 29.49
CA THR A 46 22.07 -53.93 29.60
C THR A 46 20.70 -54.09 28.93
N GLY A 47 20.09 -52.97 28.51
CA GLY A 47 18.77 -52.94 27.86
C GLY A 47 17.86 -51.84 28.43
N LEU A 48 16.58 -51.93 28.13
CA LEU A 48 15.56 -50.99 28.57
C LEU A 48 15.04 -51.39 29.95
N GLU A 49 15.04 -50.46 30.87
CA GLU A 49 14.53 -50.61 32.24
C GLU A 49 13.38 -49.64 32.51
N LEU A 50 12.49 -49.97 33.46
CA LEU A 50 11.39 -49.12 33.92
C LEU A 50 11.81 -48.24 35.09
N THR A 51 11.24 -47.05 35.18
CA THR A 51 11.33 -46.17 36.32
C THR A 51 9.93 -45.79 36.82
N ALA A 52 9.80 -45.54 38.12
CA ALA A 52 8.57 -45.04 38.72
C ALA A 52 8.89 -44.05 39.86
N ASP A 53 8.22 -42.89 39.81
CA ASP A 53 8.29 -41.94 40.95
C ASP A 53 7.13 -42.25 41.89
N ILE A 54 7.51 -42.51 43.17
CA ILE A 54 6.57 -43.02 44.17
C ILE A 54 6.71 -42.21 45.46
N ASP A 55 5.57 -41.71 45.92
CA ASP A 55 5.42 -41.09 47.25
C ASP A 55 4.63 -42.06 48.13
N ALA A 56 5.25 -42.53 49.21
CA ALA A 56 4.69 -43.49 50.17
C ALA A 56 5.01 -43.07 51.60
N PRO A 57 4.11 -42.39 52.34
CA PRO A 57 4.41 -41.87 53.69
C PRO A 57 4.94 -42.91 54.68
N ALA A 58 4.56 -44.16 54.53
CA ALA A 58 5.03 -45.29 55.36
C ALA A 58 6.28 -45.98 54.79
N GLY A 59 6.81 -45.51 53.66
CA GLY A 59 7.95 -46.10 52.95
C GLY A 59 7.55 -47.30 52.07
N VAL A 60 7.99 -47.26 50.81
CA VAL A 60 7.72 -48.34 49.83
C VAL A 60 8.34 -49.67 50.31
N THR A 61 7.54 -50.71 50.34
CA THR A 61 7.97 -52.07 50.68
C THR A 61 8.09 -52.98 49.45
N SER A 62 7.31 -52.71 48.40
CA SER A 62 7.46 -53.40 47.13
C SER A 62 6.93 -52.55 45.97
N VAL A 63 7.53 -52.73 44.79
CA VAL A 63 7.08 -52.19 43.52
C VAL A 63 6.94 -53.30 42.52
N THR A 64 5.83 -53.33 41.82
CA THR A 64 5.54 -54.33 40.76
C THR A 64 5.04 -53.66 39.50
N ALA A 65 5.65 -53.95 38.36
CA ALA A 65 5.16 -53.51 37.06
C ALA A 65 4.50 -54.68 36.34
N THR A 66 3.29 -54.48 35.85
CA THR A 66 2.60 -55.41 34.98
C THR A 66 2.61 -54.88 33.54
N ILE A 67 3.18 -55.63 32.65
CA ILE A 67 3.31 -55.28 31.21
C ILE A 67 2.24 -56.04 30.44
N THR A 68 1.46 -55.31 29.62
CA THR A 68 0.39 -55.87 28.79
C THR A 68 0.53 -55.42 27.37
N ALA A 69 0.19 -56.31 26.41
CA ALA A 69 0.04 -55.99 25.01
C ALA A 69 -1.43 -55.66 24.71
N GLY A 70 -1.69 -54.53 24.07
CA GLY A 70 -3.05 -54.17 23.67
C GLY A 70 -3.05 -52.86 22.89
N THR A 71 -4.06 -52.68 22.04
CA THR A 71 -4.36 -51.42 21.35
C THR A 71 -5.61 -50.78 21.94
N ALA A 72 -5.91 -49.55 21.60
CA ALA A 72 -7.03 -48.80 22.20
C ALA A 72 -8.39 -49.54 22.19
N ASN A 73 -8.57 -50.52 21.33
CA ASN A 73 -9.85 -51.25 21.12
C ASN A 73 -9.73 -52.79 21.29
N VAL A 74 -8.60 -53.27 21.79
CA VAL A 74 -8.37 -54.72 22.02
C VAL A 74 -8.09 -54.92 23.50
N PRO A 75 -8.70 -55.94 24.16
CA PRO A 75 -8.41 -56.24 25.54
C PRO A 75 -6.91 -56.45 25.77
N ASP A 76 -6.40 -55.93 26.89
CA ASP A 76 -5.01 -56.07 27.28
C ASP A 76 -4.67 -57.55 27.54
N THR A 77 -3.69 -58.06 26.79
CA THR A 77 -3.15 -59.41 27.03
C THR A 77 -1.93 -59.31 27.94
N PHE A 78 -1.92 -60.07 29.03
CA PHE A 78 -0.77 -60.12 29.91
C PHE A 78 0.48 -60.63 29.17
N VAL A 79 1.61 -59.94 29.40
CA VAL A 79 2.89 -60.28 28.78
C VAL A 79 3.93 -60.67 29.85
N SER A 80 4.16 -59.78 30.84
CA SER A 80 5.19 -60.01 31.84
C SER A 80 4.92 -59.24 33.13
N THR A 81 5.57 -59.67 34.22
CA THR A 81 5.62 -58.92 35.49
C THR A 81 7.07 -58.68 35.86
N VAL A 82 7.39 -57.44 36.27
CA VAL A 82 8.71 -57.06 36.82
C VAL A 82 8.52 -56.69 38.29
N THR A 83 9.24 -57.37 39.17
CA THR A 83 9.11 -57.19 40.62
C THR A 83 10.40 -56.74 41.30
N ASP A 84 11.52 -56.83 40.60
CA ASP A 84 12.80 -56.39 41.10
C ASP A 84 13.05 -54.91 40.81
N PHE A 85 12.68 -54.04 41.75
CA PHE A 85 12.89 -52.63 41.72
C PHE A 85 13.78 -52.20 42.90
N HIS A 86 14.66 -51.25 42.66
CA HIS A 86 15.51 -50.62 43.65
C HIS A 86 15.39 -49.11 43.62
N LEU A 87 15.62 -48.45 44.75
CA LEU A 87 15.59 -47.02 44.89
C LEU A 87 16.88 -46.44 44.27
N VAL A 88 16.71 -45.56 43.25
CA VAL A 88 17.86 -44.92 42.56
C VAL A 88 18.03 -43.43 42.93
N SER A 89 16.96 -42.79 43.42
CA SER A 89 17.02 -41.40 43.84
C SER A 89 15.95 -41.13 44.88
N GLY A 90 16.21 -40.19 45.81
CA GLY A 90 15.28 -39.82 46.88
C GLY A 90 15.37 -40.76 48.11
N THR A 91 14.20 -41.04 48.71
CA THR A 91 14.05 -41.90 49.90
C THR A 91 12.94 -42.94 49.68
N ALA A 92 12.85 -43.91 50.57
CA ALA A 92 11.77 -44.88 50.52
C ALA A 92 10.37 -44.26 50.70
N THR A 93 10.27 -43.05 51.25
CA THR A 93 9.01 -42.30 51.42
C THR A 93 8.69 -41.36 50.27
N SER A 94 9.67 -40.97 49.47
CA SER A 94 9.50 -40.15 48.25
C SER A 94 10.75 -40.34 47.39
N GLY A 95 10.64 -41.07 46.27
CA GLY A 95 11.80 -41.40 45.46
C GLY A 95 11.48 -42.06 44.12
N THR A 96 12.51 -42.14 43.30
CA THR A 96 12.49 -42.79 41.99
C THR A 96 13.00 -44.24 42.15
N TRP A 97 12.17 -45.17 41.71
CA TRP A 97 12.47 -46.60 41.73
C TRP A 97 12.75 -47.06 40.31
N GLN A 98 13.74 -47.94 40.11
CA GLN A 98 14.15 -48.46 38.80
C GLN A 98 14.17 -50.00 38.86
N SER A 99 13.73 -50.61 37.75
CA SER A 99 13.81 -52.06 37.63
C SER A 99 15.26 -52.55 37.52
N SER A 100 15.57 -53.70 38.07
CA SER A 100 16.92 -54.28 37.99
C SER A 100 17.08 -55.10 36.73
N GLY A 101 17.83 -54.55 35.74
CA GLY A 101 18.12 -55.22 34.48
C GLY A 101 17.08 -55.03 33.39
N ALA A 102 17.42 -55.48 32.21
CA ALA A 102 16.59 -55.36 30.98
C ALA A 102 15.25 -56.08 31.10
N LEU A 103 14.21 -55.53 30.49
CA LEU A 103 12.85 -56.08 30.57
C LEU A 103 12.67 -57.45 29.92
N GLY A 104 13.54 -57.88 28.99
CA GLY A 104 13.56 -59.23 28.41
C GLY A 104 12.25 -59.61 27.69
N LEU A 105 11.63 -58.68 26.98
CA LEU A 105 10.38 -58.98 26.25
C LEU A 105 10.69 -59.63 24.90
N ASP A 106 9.94 -60.68 24.54
CA ASP A 106 10.17 -61.46 23.32
C ASP A 106 9.86 -60.75 22.01
N ILE A 107 9.04 -59.73 22.06
CA ILE A 107 8.53 -59.03 20.85
C ILE A 107 8.82 -57.55 20.94
N TYR A 108 9.39 -56.99 19.89
CA TYR A 108 9.54 -55.54 19.73
C TYR A 108 8.20 -54.90 19.39
N ALA A 109 7.61 -54.21 20.37
CA ALA A 109 6.29 -53.60 20.23
C ALA A 109 6.10 -52.43 21.20
N GLY A 110 4.99 -51.73 21.08
CA GLY A 110 4.48 -50.84 22.11
C GLY A 110 3.65 -51.63 23.13
N TYR A 111 3.92 -51.43 24.41
CA TYR A 111 3.23 -52.06 25.51
C TYR A 111 2.58 -51.06 26.44
N ARG A 112 1.61 -51.53 27.23
CA ARG A 112 1.09 -50.77 28.38
C ARG A 112 1.74 -51.27 29.65
N VAL A 113 2.04 -50.33 30.56
CA VAL A 113 2.64 -50.64 31.87
C VAL A 113 1.72 -50.13 32.95
N ALA A 114 1.40 -51.01 33.88
CA ALA A 114 0.76 -50.67 35.14
C ALA A 114 1.77 -50.86 36.29
N ILE A 115 1.94 -49.85 37.12
CA ILE A 115 2.79 -49.94 38.35
C ILE A 115 1.89 -50.07 39.56
N THR A 116 2.22 -51.04 40.40
CA THR A 116 1.63 -51.23 41.73
C THR A 116 2.72 -51.01 42.78
N ALA A 117 2.51 -50.09 43.67
CA ALA A 117 3.38 -49.83 44.83
C ALA A 117 2.65 -50.23 46.11
N GLN A 118 3.39 -50.78 47.04
CA GLN A 118 2.90 -51.20 48.38
C GLN A 118 3.75 -50.60 49.47
N ASP A 119 3.10 -50.16 50.55
CA ASP A 119 3.71 -49.84 51.82
C ASP A 119 2.99 -50.54 52.98
N SER A 120 3.31 -50.22 54.23
CA SER A 120 2.65 -50.81 55.38
C SER A 120 1.20 -50.36 55.62
N GLN A 121 0.73 -49.35 54.90
CA GLN A 121 -0.62 -48.77 55.05
C GLN A 121 -1.56 -49.20 53.92
N GLY A 122 -1.02 -49.71 52.80
CA GLY A 122 -1.86 -50.14 51.70
C GLY A 122 -1.12 -50.37 50.38
N THR A 123 -1.92 -50.64 49.35
CA THR A 123 -1.44 -50.87 47.99
C THR A 123 -2.10 -49.85 47.05
N PHE A 124 -1.30 -49.19 46.22
CA PHE A 124 -1.77 -48.33 45.15
C PHE A 124 -1.35 -48.92 43.80
N SER A 125 -2.29 -48.96 42.85
CA SER A 125 -2.01 -49.37 41.50
C SER A 125 -2.35 -48.22 40.53
N LEU A 126 -1.42 -47.87 39.64
CA LEU A 126 -1.65 -46.96 38.51
C LEU A 126 -1.82 -47.81 37.24
N PRO A 127 -3.06 -48.19 36.89
CA PRO A 127 -3.31 -49.10 35.80
C PRO A 127 -3.09 -48.45 34.44
N GLY A 128 -2.30 -49.09 33.58
CA GLY A 128 -2.24 -48.87 32.15
C GLY A 128 -1.98 -47.49 31.60
N ARG A 129 -1.42 -46.58 32.40
CA ARG A 129 -1.14 -45.17 31.98
C ARG A 129 0.23 -44.99 31.33
N GLY A 130 1.16 -45.92 31.49
CA GLY A 130 2.46 -45.90 30.84
C GLY A 130 2.42 -46.56 29.48
N MET A 131 2.92 -45.88 28.46
CA MET A 131 3.21 -46.49 27.15
C MET A 131 4.71 -46.79 27.09
N LEU A 132 5.03 -48.10 27.04
CA LEU A 132 6.39 -48.58 26.87
C LEU A 132 6.64 -48.83 25.39
N ASP A 133 7.48 -48.05 24.76
CA ASP A 133 7.96 -48.36 23.42
C ASP A 133 9.22 -49.25 23.54
N TYR A 134 9.04 -50.54 23.37
CA TYR A 134 10.07 -51.57 23.41
C TYR A 134 10.45 -51.97 21.99
N ARG A 135 10.91 -51.02 21.21
CA ARG A 135 11.37 -51.23 19.84
C ARG A 135 12.79 -50.70 19.64
N PRO A 136 13.57 -51.32 18.75
CA PRO A 136 14.84 -50.77 18.37
C PRO A 136 14.71 -49.29 18.03
N THR A 137 15.67 -48.48 18.47
CA THR A 137 15.59 -47.02 18.33
C THR A 137 16.87 -46.49 17.65
N PRO A 138 16.74 -45.70 16.59
CA PRO A 138 17.90 -45.01 16.01
C PRO A 138 18.49 -44.04 17.04
N VAL A 139 19.81 -44.09 17.15
CA VAL A 139 20.61 -43.20 18.03
C VAL A 139 21.54 -42.39 17.13
N PHE A 140 21.43 -41.08 17.24
CA PHE A 140 22.28 -40.14 16.53
C PHE A 140 23.62 -39.98 17.24
N HIS A 141 24.70 -40.01 16.47
CA HIS A 141 26.07 -39.78 16.91
C HIS A 141 26.73 -38.75 16.02
N ASP A 142 27.55 -37.89 16.60
CA ASP A 142 28.37 -36.91 15.91
C ASP A 142 27.58 -36.08 14.89
N THR A 143 26.31 -35.79 15.21
CA THR A 143 25.48 -34.94 14.35
C THR A 143 26.06 -33.55 14.32
N ALA A 144 26.30 -33.05 13.11
CA ALA A 144 26.80 -31.70 12.89
C ALA A 144 25.91 -30.97 11.88
N TYR A 145 25.75 -29.68 12.10
CA TYR A 145 24.98 -28.77 11.28
C TYR A 145 25.88 -27.60 10.90
N GLU A 146 26.25 -27.48 9.65
CA GLU A 146 27.20 -26.46 9.22
C GLU A 146 26.75 -25.73 7.96
N PRO A 147 26.69 -24.38 7.99
CA PRO A 147 26.85 -23.53 9.16
C PRO A 147 25.60 -23.54 10.07
N THR A 148 25.73 -23.16 11.34
CA THR A 148 24.61 -22.94 12.26
C THR A 148 24.06 -21.51 12.20
N ALA A 149 24.79 -20.59 11.54
CA ALA A 149 24.36 -19.24 11.21
C ALA A 149 24.26 -19.11 9.68
N LEU A 150 23.04 -18.94 9.20
CA LEU A 150 22.77 -18.70 7.79
C LEU A 150 23.02 -17.24 7.45
N SER A 151 23.53 -16.99 6.24
CA SER A 151 23.78 -15.65 5.70
C SER A 151 23.40 -15.59 4.22
N PHE A 152 23.55 -14.42 3.62
CA PHE A 152 23.32 -14.25 2.18
C PHE A 152 24.27 -15.14 1.35
N GLU A 153 25.51 -15.32 1.79
CA GLU A 153 26.51 -16.17 1.16
C GLU A 153 26.32 -17.66 1.46
N HIS A 154 25.77 -17.98 2.63
CA HIS A 154 25.64 -19.34 3.16
C HIS A 154 24.18 -19.62 3.52
N GLN A 155 23.36 -19.99 2.52
CA GLN A 155 21.92 -20.20 2.66
C GLN A 155 21.54 -21.66 2.94
N ASP A 156 22.54 -22.55 2.89
CA ASP A 156 22.39 -23.99 3.01
C ASP A 156 23.06 -24.50 4.27
N ILE A 157 22.46 -25.51 4.89
CA ILE A 157 23.02 -26.23 6.02
C ILE A 157 23.33 -27.64 5.58
N ASN A 158 24.58 -28.05 5.72
CA ASN A 158 24.98 -29.44 5.62
C ASN A 158 24.74 -30.14 6.94
N VAL A 159 23.92 -31.17 6.93
CA VAL A 159 23.63 -32.01 8.08
C VAL A 159 24.35 -33.32 7.88
N THR A 160 25.24 -33.64 8.80
CA THR A 160 26.05 -34.87 8.79
C THR A 160 25.91 -35.59 10.11
N GLY A 161 26.18 -36.87 10.11
CA GLY A 161 26.17 -37.66 11.33
C GLY A 161 26.23 -39.15 11.05
N ARG A 162 26.10 -39.92 12.12
CA ARG A 162 26.01 -41.39 12.04
C ARG A 162 24.89 -41.90 12.92
N LEU A 163 24.16 -42.89 12.44
CA LEU A 163 23.11 -43.59 13.17
C LEU A 163 23.55 -44.97 13.56
N THR A 164 23.27 -45.34 14.80
CA THR A 164 23.31 -46.72 15.26
C THR A 164 21.93 -47.13 15.75
N GLU A 165 21.74 -48.40 15.97
CA GLU A 165 20.54 -48.98 16.55
C GLU A 165 20.75 -49.22 18.05
N TYR A 166 19.88 -48.70 18.89
CA TYR A 166 19.76 -49.12 20.28
C TYR A 166 18.78 -50.30 20.36
N ASP A 167 19.28 -51.45 20.78
CA ASP A 167 18.45 -52.61 21.04
C ASP A 167 17.92 -52.60 22.48
N PRO A 168 16.60 -52.49 22.71
CA PRO A 168 16.04 -52.46 24.07
C PRO A 168 16.21 -53.76 24.85
N ALA A 169 16.51 -54.88 24.15
CA ALA A 169 16.72 -56.16 24.80
C ALA A 169 18.13 -56.34 25.36
N SER A 170 19.14 -55.80 24.71
CA SER A 170 20.55 -56.01 25.06
C SER A 170 21.29 -54.73 25.45
N GLY A 171 20.72 -53.55 25.17
CA GLY A 171 21.41 -52.28 25.35
C GLY A 171 22.48 -52.00 24.30
N ASP A 172 22.65 -52.83 23.29
CA ASP A 172 23.65 -52.67 22.24
C ASP A 172 23.35 -51.45 21.37
N THR A 173 24.34 -50.61 21.17
CA THR A 173 24.26 -49.39 20.31
C THR A 173 25.30 -49.41 19.18
N ARG A 174 25.91 -50.51 18.91
CA ARG A 174 27.04 -50.63 17.94
C ARG A 174 26.58 -50.96 16.55
N THR A 175 25.41 -51.54 16.36
CA THR A 175 24.87 -51.91 15.04
C THR A 175 24.57 -50.66 14.24
N PRO A 176 25.16 -50.48 13.04
CA PRO A 176 24.83 -49.38 12.18
C PRO A 176 23.37 -49.38 11.77
N TRP A 177 22.70 -48.22 11.88
CA TRP A 177 21.33 -48.08 11.39
C TRP A 177 21.32 -47.91 9.87
N GLN A 178 20.59 -48.80 9.17
CA GLN A 178 20.41 -48.70 7.73
C GLN A 178 18.97 -48.31 7.41
N THR A 179 18.81 -47.17 6.72
CA THR A 179 17.47 -46.76 6.26
C THR A 179 16.91 -47.73 5.24
N THR A 180 15.63 -48.10 5.42
CA THR A 180 14.89 -48.96 4.47
C THR A 180 14.00 -48.09 3.57
N ALA A 181 13.29 -48.73 2.64
CA ALA A 181 12.28 -48.06 1.81
C ALA A 181 11.18 -47.35 2.63
N ALA A 182 10.91 -47.82 3.85
CA ALA A 182 9.90 -47.25 4.74
C ALA A 182 10.46 -46.24 5.76
N THR A 183 11.79 -46.21 5.95
CA THR A 183 12.44 -45.34 6.92
C THR A 183 13.46 -44.43 6.20
N GLY A 184 13.72 -43.28 6.75
CA GLY A 184 14.72 -42.33 6.25
C GLY A 184 15.06 -41.30 7.32
N VAL A 185 16.11 -40.55 7.09
CA VAL A 185 16.47 -39.40 7.90
C VAL A 185 15.75 -38.19 7.32
N PHE A 186 15.08 -37.46 8.18
CA PHE A 186 14.34 -36.24 7.83
C PHE A 186 14.80 -35.09 8.73
N VAL A 187 14.62 -33.87 8.21
CA VAL A 187 14.77 -32.65 9.00
C VAL A 187 13.47 -31.86 8.94
N THR A 188 13.02 -31.37 10.06
CA THR A 188 11.88 -30.43 10.14
C THR A 188 12.34 -29.11 10.75
N TRP A 189 11.72 -28.02 10.27
CA TRP A 189 11.86 -26.66 10.79
C TRP A 189 10.61 -25.87 10.44
N ASP A 190 10.09 -25.08 11.34
CA ASP A 190 8.94 -24.16 11.11
C ASP A 190 7.78 -24.78 10.30
N GLY A 191 7.47 -26.07 10.55
CA GLY A 191 6.42 -26.80 9.86
C GLY A 191 6.82 -27.35 8.46
N HIS A 192 8.03 -27.12 8.02
CA HIS A 192 8.60 -27.72 6.82
C HIS A 192 9.25 -29.08 7.13
N THR A 193 9.36 -29.94 6.14
CA THR A 193 10.05 -31.23 6.23
C THR A 193 10.91 -31.45 4.98
N SER A 194 12.16 -31.83 5.19
CA SER A 194 13.06 -32.17 4.08
C SER A 194 12.56 -33.39 3.30
N PRO A 195 13.04 -33.60 2.07
CA PRO A 195 12.94 -34.89 1.44
C PRO A 195 13.57 -36.00 2.30
N ARG A 196 13.18 -37.24 2.04
CA ARG A 196 13.77 -38.38 2.69
C ARG A 196 15.21 -38.58 2.28
N ASN A 197 16.11 -38.78 3.25
CA ASN A 197 17.53 -39.05 3.03
C ASN A 197 17.87 -40.47 3.54
N ALA A 198 18.81 -41.13 2.87
CA ALA A 198 19.27 -42.48 3.21
C ALA A 198 20.58 -42.40 3.99
N THR A 199 20.82 -43.41 4.85
CA THR A 199 22.13 -43.63 5.45
C THR A 199 22.98 -44.57 4.58
N ALA A 200 24.29 -44.47 4.67
CA ALA A 200 25.22 -45.42 4.12
C ALA A 200 25.22 -46.73 4.93
N ALA A 201 25.94 -47.78 4.46
CA ALA A 201 25.98 -49.07 5.10
C ALA A 201 26.60 -49.06 6.50
N ASP A 202 27.42 -48.09 6.81
CA ASP A 202 28.03 -47.84 8.12
C ASP A 202 27.20 -46.94 9.03
N GLY A 203 26.00 -46.56 8.59
CA GLY A 203 25.11 -45.70 9.29
C GLY A 203 25.36 -44.22 9.12
N THR A 204 26.35 -43.82 8.35
CA THR A 204 26.64 -42.40 8.10
C THR A 204 25.58 -41.77 7.18
N PHE A 205 25.30 -40.48 7.40
CA PHE A 205 24.45 -39.68 6.52
C PHE A 205 25.05 -38.29 6.27
N THR A 206 24.77 -37.77 5.10
CA THR A 206 25.11 -36.40 4.69
C THR A 206 24.06 -35.91 3.73
N PHE A 207 23.48 -34.74 4.02
CA PHE A 207 22.53 -34.08 3.12
C PHE A 207 22.45 -32.59 3.41
N THR A 208 21.95 -31.84 2.44
CA THR A 208 21.82 -30.39 2.53
C THR A 208 20.35 -30.00 2.70
N VAL A 209 20.06 -29.07 3.56
CA VAL A 209 18.74 -28.43 3.73
C VAL A 209 18.82 -26.97 3.41
N HIS A 210 17.72 -26.43 2.88
CA HIS A 210 17.55 -25.01 2.54
C HIS A 210 16.43 -24.41 3.43
N PRO A 211 16.74 -23.99 4.66
CA PRO A 211 15.72 -23.50 5.57
C PRO A 211 15.08 -22.18 5.14
N GLY A 212 15.76 -21.42 4.25
CA GLY A 212 15.40 -20.05 3.93
C GLY A 212 15.80 -19.08 5.04
N ASN A 213 15.29 -17.86 4.97
CA ASN A 213 15.54 -16.87 6.02
C ASN A 213 14.70 -17.19 7.26
N VAL A 214 15.31 -17.85 8.22
CA VAL A 214 14.68 -18.26 9.48
C VAL A 214 15.22 -17.42 10.64
N GLN A 215 14.32 -16.85 11.42
CA GLN A 215 14.68 -16.07 12.61
C GLN A 215 14.67 -16.99 13.84
N ASN A 216 15.85 -17.53 14.25
CA ASN A 216 15.98 -18.38 15.42
C ASN A 216 15.06 -19.61 15.41
N THR A 217 15.22 -20.50 14.47
CA THR A 217 14.51 -21.77 14.41
C THR A 217 15.38 -22.90 14.95
N THR A 218 14.74 -24.05 15.24
CA THR A 218 15.45 -25.29 15.57
C THR A 218 15.24 -26.28 14.45
N LEU A 219 16.32 -26.80 13.93
CA LEU A 219 16.28 -27.97 13.05
C LEU A 219 16.12 -29.23 13.88
N HIS A 220 15.12 -30.02 13.59
CA HIS A 220 14.90 -31.32 14.19
C HIS A 220 15.19 -32.41 13.18
N VAL A 221 16.30 -33.09 13.36
CA VAL A 221 16.64 -34.31 12.61
C VAL A 221 15.97 -35.50 13.27
N PHE A 222 15.34 -36.35 12.52
CA PHE A 222 14.68 -37.52 13.08
C PHE A 222 14.54 -38.68 12.08
N VAL A 223 14.38 -39.88 12.65
CA VAL A 223 13.88 -41.05 11.96
C VAL A 223 12.47 -41.29 12.47
N PRO A 224 11.45 -41.31 11.61
CA PRO A 224 10.05 -41.49 12.06
C PRO A 224 9.81 -42.88 12.64
N ALA A 225 8.92 -42.94 13.62
CA ALA A 225 8.50 -44.24 14.17
C ALA A 225 7.79 -45.09 13.13
N THR A 226 8.03 -46.40 13.20
CA THR A 226 7.32 -47.42 12.41
C THR A 226 6.72 -48.46 13.34
N THR A 227 6.10 -49.52 12.80
CA THR A 227 5.66 -50.68 13.61
C THR A 227 6.82 -51.44 14.24
N THR A 228 8.01 -51.35 13.65
CA THR A 228 9.21 -52.11 14.09
C THR A 228 10.17 -51.25 14.90
N TYR A 229 10.21 -49.93 14.64
CA TYR A 229 11.22 -49.01 15.18
C TYR A 229 10.55 -47.85 15.91
N ALA A 230 11.16 -47.41 17.01
CA ALA A 230 10.81 -46.20 17.70
C ALA A 230 11.39 -44.96 17.00
N GLN A 231 10.86 -43.78 17.31
CA GLN A 231 11.42 -42.51 16.82
C GLN A 231 12.77 -42.21 17.46
N GLY A 232 13.73 -41.74 16.66
CA GLY A 232 14.99 -41.20 17.15
C GLY A 232 15.13 -39.74 16.72
N PRO A 233 15.08 -38.77 17.64
CA PRO A 233 15.27 -37.35 17.37
C PRO A 233 16.68 -36.86 17.75
N ASP A 234 17.12 -35.82 17.04
CA ASP A 234 18.21 -34.92 17.44
C ASP A 234 17.83 -33.51 17.02
N SER A 235 18.44 -32.47 17.57
CA SER A 235 18.06 -31.09 17.25
C SER A 235 19.18 -30.08 17.50
N GLU A 236 19.24 -29.05 16.65
CA GLU A 236 20.17 -27.94 16.72
C GLU A 236 19.48 -26.59 16.45
N PRO A 237 19.70 -25.58 17.28
CA PRO A 237 19.23 -24.23 17.00
C PRO A 237 20.05 -23.60 15.87
N VAL A 238 19.34 -22.95 14.94
CA VAL A 238 19.92 -22.24 13.79
C VAL A 238 19.43 -20.82 13.78
N THR A 239 20.32 -19.91 13.40
CA THR A 239 20.02 -18.48 13.29
C THR A 239 20.27 -17.98 11.89
N SER A 240 19.68 -16.85 11.51
CA SER A 240 20.04 -16.10 10.32
C SER A 240 20.71 -14.80 10.69
N VAL A 241 21.73 -14.45 9.93
CA VAL A 241 22.42 -13.16 10.02
C VAL A 241 22.12 -12.39 8.75
N ASP A 242 21.43 -11.27 8.88
CA ASP A 242 21.10 -10.43 7.74
C ASP A 242 22.28 -9.54 7.36
N SER A 243 22.66 -9.56 6.09
CA SER A 243 23.67 -8.68 5.52
C SER A 243 23.17 -7.24 5.51
N PRO A 244 23.95 -6.26 6.03
CA PRO A 244 23.60 -4.86 5.91
C PRO A 244 23.41 -4.45 4.45
N VAL A 245 22.37 -3.64 4.18
CA VAL A 245 22.05 -3.09 2.86
C VAL A 245 22.11 -1.57 2.90
N ARG A 246 22.61 -0.95 1.83
CA ARG A 246 22.47 0.47 1.60
C ARG A 246 21.90 0.75 0.22
N ILE A 247 20.93 1.67 0.16
CA ILE A 247 20.34 2.15 -1.09
C ILE A 247 20.67 3.62 -1.21
N THR A 248 21.26 4.01 -2.34
CA THR A 248 21.63 5.40 -2.61
C THR A 248 20.94 5.86 -3.88
N LEU A 249 20.19 6.95 -3.80
CA LEU A 249 19.53 7.56 -4.97
C LEU A 249 20.49 8.52 -5.68
N ASP A 250 20.44 8.56 -7.01
CA ASP A 250 21.17 9.55 -7.82
C ASP A 250 20.69 10.98 -7.52
N ARG A 251 19.40 11.11 -7.15
CA ARG A 251 18.80 12.34 -6.59
C ARG A 251 17.68 11.97 -5.61
N THR A 252 17.52 12.78 -4.58
CA THR A 252 16.54 12.51 -3.52
C THR A 252 15.15 13.11 -3.76
N GLY A 253 14.95 13.74 -4.91
CA GLY A 253 13.65 14.32 -5.25
C GLY A 253 13.67 15.37 -6.36
N SER A 254 12.51 15.94 -6.61
CA SER A 254 12.26 17.05 -7.54
C SER A 254 11.36 18.09 -6.91
N THR A 255 11.22 19.27 -7.54
CA THR A 255 10.34 20.33 -7.08
C THR A 255 9.48 20.83 -8.23
N GLY A 256 8.17 21.01 -7.97
CA GLY A 256 7.25 21.59 -8.94
C GLY A 256 6.91 20.70 -10.11
N ALA A 257 7.09 19.39 -9.98
CA ALA A 257 6.70 18.44 -11.03
C ALA A 257 5.19 18.50 -11.29
N LEU A 258 4.80 18.38 -12.56
CA LEU A 258 3.39 18.40 -12.93
C LEU A 258 2.70 17.09 -12.50
N ILE A 259 1.54 17.19 -11.91
CA ILE A 259 0.67 16.03 -11.67
C ILE A 259 0.32 15.39 -13.02
N GLY A 260 0.52 14.07 -13.11
CA GLY A 260 0.42 13.30 -14.34
C GLY A 260 1.70 13.23 -15.17
N SER A 261 2.77 13.96 -14.80
CA SER A 261 4.09 13.76 -15.41
C SER A 261 4.81 12.57 -14.78
N THR A 262 5.90 12.15 -15.39
CA THR A 262 6.73 11.06 -14.90
C THR A 262 8.01 11.58 -14.27
N GLU A 263 8.44 10.91 -13.20
CA GLU A 263 9.74 11.07 -12.53
C GLU A 263 10.52 9.77 -12.63
N VAL A 264 11.82 9.84 -12.86
CA VAL A 264 12.70 8.68 -12.85
C VAL A 264 13.38 8.60 -11.49
N ILE A 265 13.17 7.49 -10.79
CA ILE A 265 13.86 7.14 -9.55
C ILE A 265 14.97 6.18 -9.90
N SER A 266 16.20 6.60 -9.75
CA SER A 266 17.38 5.79 -10.04
C SER A 266 18.42 5.88 -8.94
N GLY A 267 19.29 4.85 -8.86
CA GLY A 267 20.30 4.77 -7.84
C GLY A 267 21.06 3.47 -7.86
N THR A 268 21.72 3.18 -6.74
CA THR A 268 22.46 1.94 -6.50
C THR A 268 22.01 1.29 -5.20
N ALA A 269 22.00 -0.04 -5.18
CA ALA A 269 21.87 -0.85 -3.97
C ALA A 269 23.10 -1.72 -3.81
N GLU A 270 23.60 -1.82 -2.59
CA GLU A 270 24.76 -2.59 -2.22
C GLU A 270 24.46 -3.36 -0.92
N ARG A 271 25.07 -4.51 -0.77
CA ARG A 271 25.08 -5.28 0.48
C ARG A 271 26.51 -5.36 1.02
N GLN A 272 26.61 -5.59 2.32
CA GLN A 272 27.90 -5.84 2.95
C GLN A 272 28.13 -7.35 3.05
N GLU A 273 29.30 -7.81 2.58
CA GLU A 273 29.76 -9.17 2.76
C GLU A 273 30.24 -9.42 4.19
N GLU A 274 30.44 -10.68 4.57
CA GLU A 274 30.88 -11.06 5.91
C GLU A 274 32.24 -10.48 6.29
N ASP A 275 33.11 -10.18 5.31
CA ASP A 275 34.40 -9.52 5.52
C ASP A 275 34.29 -8.00 5.72
N GLY A 276 33.09 -7.43 5.63
CA GLY A 276 32.81 -6.01 5.74
C GLY A 276 32.87 -5.24 4.43
N THR A 277 33.18 -5.88 3.30
CA THR A 277 33.26 -5.25 1.98
C THR A 277 31.87 -4.97 1.44
N TRP A 278 31.66 -3.78 0.86
CA TRP A 278 30.44 -3.44 0.15
C TRP A 278 30.50 -3.87 -1.29
N VAL A 279 29.54 -4.69 -1.71
CA VAL A 279 29.43 -5.21 -3.09
C VAL A 279 28.04 -4.88 -3.67
N PRO A 280 27.92 -4.79 -5.01
CA PRO A 280 26.64 -4.58 -5.65
C PRO A 280 25.59 -5.63 -5.25
N LEU A 281 24.38 -5.19 -4.88
CA LEU A 281 23.24 -6.07 -4.70
C LEU A 281 22.62 -6.32 -6.08
N ALA A 282 23.09 -7.36 -6.76
CA ALA A 282 22.70 -7.66 -8.14
C ALA A 282 21.38 -8.43 -8.22
N ASN A 283 20.59 -8.16 -9.29
CA ASN A 283 19.35 -8.85 -9.63
C ASN A 283 18.31 -8.88 -8.49
N SER A 284 18.40 -7.94 -7.56
CA SER A 284 17.50 -7.85 -6.40
C SER A 284 16.27 -6.99 -6.71
N PRO A 285 15.08 -7.45 -6.33
CA PRO A 285 13.86 -6.67 -6.48
C PRO A 285 13.75 -5.61 -5.38
N LEU A 286 13.58 -4.37 -5.76
CA LEU A 286 13.38 -3.23 -4.88
C LEU A 286 11.92 -2.75 -4.96
N PRO A 287 11.06 -3.10 -4.01
CA PRO A 287 9.71 -2.55 -3.93
C PRO A 287 9.76 -1.03 -3.78
N ILE A 288 8.90 -0.34 -4.50
CA ILE A 288 8.69 1.10 -4.37
C ILE A 288 7.26 1.31 -3.84
N GLN A 289 7.15 1.94 -2.68
CA GLN A 289 5.89 2.22 -2.02
C GLN A 289 5.61 3.73 -2.05
N ASP A 290 4.34 4.10 -2.13
CA ASP A 290 3.90 5.48 -1.97
C ASP A 290 3.84 5.88 -0.48
N ASP A 291 3.45 7.12 -0.21
CA ASP A 291 3.32 7.68 1.13
C ASP A 291 2.19 7.05 1.96
N THR A 292 1.31 6.26 1.36
CA THR A 292 0.29 5.45 2.06
C THR A 292 0.80 4.06 2.43
N GLY A 293 2.02 3.70 2.00
CA GLY A 293 2.59 2.37 2.16
C GLY A 293 2.11 1.37 1.10
N THR A 294 1.33 1.82 0.12
CA THR A 294 0.87 0.97 -0.99
C THR A 294 2.01 0.77 -1.99
N ARG A 295 2.16 -0.46 -2.47
CA ARG A 295 3.17 -0.78 -3.48
C ARG A 295 2.81 -0.12 -4.80
N ALA A 296 3.59 0.87 -5.21
CA ALA A 296 3.37 1.63 -6.44
C ALA A 296 4.10 1.00 -7.65
N ALA A 297 5.32 0.43 -7.42
CA ALA A 297 6.13 -0.20 -8.45
C ALA A 297 7.16 -1.17 -7.86
N ARG A 298 7.99 -1.73 -8.72
CA ARG A 298 9.12 -2.59 -8.34
C ARG A 298 10.25 -2.41 -9.35
N ALA A 299 11.34 -1.83 -8.91
CA ALA A 299 12.59 -1.83 -9.66
C ALA A 299 13.33 -3.17 -9.47
N THR A 300 14.27 -3.45 -10.33
CA THR A 300 15.21 -4.57 -10.17
C THR A 300 16.61 -4.04 -10.43
N THR A 301 17.55 -4.39 -9.58
CA THR A 301 18.95 -4.02 -9.78
C THR A 301 19.59 -4.84 -10.90
N ASP A 302 20.47 -4.25 -11.65
CA ASP A 302 21.31 -4.94 -12.62
C ASP A 302 22.55 -5.62 -11.94
N ALA A 303 23.43 -6.21 -12.74
CA ALA A 303 24.63 -6.88 -12.24
C ALA A 303 25.60 -5.93 -11.50
N THR A 304 25.46 -4.62 -11.67
CA THR A 304 26.28 -3.60 -10.99
C THR A 304 25.56 -2.96 -9.79
N GLY A 305 24.40 -3.50 -9.40
CA GLY A 305 23.57 -2.99 -8.33
C GLY A 305 22.79 -1.72 -8.69
N ARG A 306 22.81 -1.27 -9.96
CA ARG A 306 22.03 -0.09 -10.39
C ARG A 306 20.59 -0.45 -10.65
N PHE A 307 19.71 0.49 -10.34
CA PHE A 307 18.29 0.39 -10.64
C PHE A 307 17.75 1.70 -11.21
N SER A 308 16.66 1.59 -11.95
CA SER A 308 15.90 2.73 -12.48
C SER A 308 14.45 2.34 -12.66
N GLU A 309 13.53 3.20 -12.21
CA GLU A 309 12.09 3.00 -12.35
C GLU A 309 11.41 4.33 -12.66
N THR A 310 10.37 4.30 -13.48
CA THR A 310 9.60 5.50 -13.86
C THR A 310 8.30 5.54 -13.08
N MET A 311 8.12 6.61 -12.32
CA MET A 311 6.95 6.82 -11.47
C MET A 311 6.10 7.96 -12.00
N THR A 312 4.78 7.84 -11.90
CA THR A 312 3.85 8.92 -12.24
C THR A 312 3.54 9.76 -11.01
N VAL A 313 3.73 11.07 -11.13
CA VAL A 313 3.37 12.04 -10.09
C VAL A 313 1.85 12.12 -9.98
N THR A 314 1.29 11.77 -8.85
CA THR A 314 -0.14 11.87 -8.55
C THR A 314 -0.41 12.98 -7.56
N ASN A 315 -1.66 13.36 -7.41
CA ASN A 315 -2.08 14.36 -6.42
C ASN A 315 -1.95 13.87 -4.96
N TYR A 316 -1.79 12.57 -4.76
CA TYR A 316 -1.67 11.96 -3.43
C TYR A 316 -0.25 11.49 -3.12
N THR A 317 0.58 11.28 -4.14
CA THR A 317 1.92 10.72 -3.97
C THR A 317 2.96 11.80 -4.18
N THR A 318 3.52 12.25 -3.08
CA THR A 318 4.65 13.20 -3.06
C THR A 318 5.93 12.55 -2.58
N ILE A 319 5.85 11.35 -2.03
CA ILE A 319 6.98 10.59 -1.49
C ILE A 319 6.88 9.16 -1.99
N TRP A 320 7.98 8.65 -2.54
CA TRP A 320 8.16 7.23 -2.83
C TRP A 320 9.30 6.68 -1.99
N THR A 321 9.05 5.56 -1.34
CA THR A 321 10.06 4.84 -0.55
C THR A 321 10.53 3.63 -1.34
N VAL A 322 11.80 3.62 -1.69
CA VAL A 322 12.49 2.45 -2.27
C VAL A 322 13.03 1.65 -1.10
N SER A 323 12.73 0.37 -1.04
CA SER A 323 13.17 -0.51 0.04
C SER A 323 13.72 -1.82 -0.49
N ASP A 324 14.47 -2.50 0.34
CA ASP A 324 14.84 -3.89 0.17
C ASP A 324 14.30 -4.71 1.35
N THR A 325 13.75 -5.87 1.04
CA THR A 325 13.20 -6.83 2.00
C THR A 325 13.52 -8.26 1.57
N GLY A 326 14.64 -8.43 0.87
CA GLY A 326 15.10 -9.74 0.43
C GLY A 326 15.48 -10.66 1.61
N PRO A 327 15.50 -11.98 1.41
CA PRO A 327 15.97 -12.90 2.43
C PRO A 327 17.46 -12.67 2.72
N PHE A 328 17.84 -12.81 3.99
CA PHE A 328 19.21 -12.59 4.49
C PHE A 328 19.75 -11.18 4.27
N LEU A 329 18.85 -10.20 4.14
CA LEU A 329 19.22 -8.79 3.95
C LEU A 329 18.54 -7.96 5.05
N ALA A 330 19.33 -7.13 5.72
CA ALA A 330 18.81 -6.20 6.70
C ALA A 330 17.91 -5.16 6.02
N PRO A 331 16.72 -4.88 6.55
CA PRO A 331 15.80 -3.93 5.91
C PRO A 331 16.44 -2.57 5.70
N ALA A 332 16.45 -2.11 4.46
CA ALA A 332 16.97 -0.80 4.08
C ALA A 332 15.90 -0.02 3.29
N SER A 333 15.87 1.28 3.46
CA SER A 333 14.97 2.13 2.68
C SER A 333 15.51 3.52 2.47
N VAL A 334 15.14 4.14 1.35
CA VAL A 334 15.45 5.53 1.03
C VAL A 334 14.23 6.19 0.39
N ARG A 335 14.09 7.51 0.60
CA ARG A 335 12.94 8.28 0.12
C ARG A 335 13.30 9.20 -1.03
N TYR A 336 12.44 9.20 -2.04
CA TYR A 336 12.39 10.19 -3.10
C TYR A 336 11.19 11.10 -2.88
N THR A 337 11.40 12.42 -2.86
CA THR A 337 10.34 13.38 -2.55
C THR A 337 10.05 14.30 -3.74
N VAL A 338 8.79 14.41 -4.14
CA VAL A 338 8.33 15.48 -5.05
C VAL A 338 7.78 16.62 -4.21
N ALA A 339 8.56 17.68 -4.10
CA ALA A 339 8.13 18.87 -3.36
C ALA A 339 7.23 19.75 -4.23
N ASN A 340 6.12 20.22 -3.64
CA ASN A 340 5.17 21.13 -4.28
C ASN A 340 4.72 20.68 -5.68
N PRO A 341 4.08 19.50 -5.82
CA PRO A 341 3.55 19.07 -7.11
C PRO A 341 2.51 20.06 -7.62
N VAL A 342 2.44 20.24 -8.94
CA VAL A 342 1.63 21.27 -9.58
C VAL A 342 0.55 20.64 -10.44
N ALA A 343 -0.71 20.97 -10.20
CA ALA A 343 -1.84 20.55 -11.02
C ALA A 343 -1.95 21.40 -12.29
N LYS A 344 -2.05 20.76 -13.45
CA LYS A 344 -2.29 21.44 -14.71
C LYS A 344 -3.74 21.88 -14.80
N VAL A 345 -3.96 23.19 -14.99
CA VAL A 345 -5.29 23.77 -15.18
C VAL A 345 -5.56 23.94 -16.66
N SER A 346 -6.79 23.63 -17.11
CA SER A 346 -7.26 23.88 -18.46
C SER A 346 -8.47 24.81 -18.42
N LEU A 347 -8.52 25.77 -19.35
CA LEU A 347 -9.62 26.72 -19.52
C LEU A 347 -10.24 26.56 -20.90
N TYR A 348 -11.56 26.56 -20.92
CA TYR A 348 -12.36 26.55 -22.15
C TYR A 348 -13.27 27.75 -22.18
N VAL A 349 -13.57 28.23 -23.37
CA VAL A 349 -14.51 29.32 -23.62
C VAL A 349 -15.45 28.94 -24.76
N ASN A 350 -16.73 29.15 -24.54
CA ASN A 350 -17.74 28.98 -25.58
C ASN A 350 -17.73 30.17 -26.54
N LYS A 351 -18.26 29.97 -27.75
CA LYS A 351 -18.41 31.06 -28.71
C LYS A 351 -19.24 32.19 -28.06
N PRO A 352 -18.68 33.41 -27.92
CA PRO A 352 -19.36 34.50 -27.30
C PRO A 352 -20.38 35.15 -28.23
N THR A 353 -21.30 35.91 -27.65
CA THR A 353 -22.18 36.80 -28.39
C THR A 353 -22.10 38.21 -27.80
N VAL A 354 -22.27 39.22 -28.66
CA VAL A 354 -22.43 40.59 -28.22
C VAL A 354 -23.84 41.05 -28.62
N ASP A 355 -24.58 41.58 -27.65
CA ASP A 355 -25.94 42.07 -27.91
C ASP A 355 -25.94 43.48 -28.55
N ALA A 356 -27.15 43.95 -28.93
CA ALA A 356 -27.30 45.28 -29.55
C ALA A 356 -26.92 46.45 -28.63
N ASN A 357 -26.69 46.24 -27.34
CA ASN A 357 -26.29 47.24 -26.35
C ASN A 357 -24.80 47.17 -25.96
N SER A 358 -23.98 46.49 -26.81
CA SER A 358 -22.56 46.24 -26.56
C SER A 358 -22.29 45.43 -25.31
N ARG A 359 -23.21 44.51 -24.94
CA ARG A 359 -23.01 43.59 -23.85
C ARG A 359 -22.45 42.28 -24.39
N LEU A 360 -21.28 41.91 -23.93
CA LEU A 360 -20.64 40.63 -24.19
C LEU A 360 -21.28 39.57 -23.28
N HIS A 361 -21.80 38.53 -23.90
CA HIS A 361 -22.21 37.30 -23.22
C HIS A 361 -21.13 36.25 -23.48
N ILE A 362 -20.38 35.90 -22.46
CA ILE A 362 -19.27 34.95 -22.54
C ILE A 362 -19.45 33.89 -21.47
N SER A 363 -19.22 32.65 -21.83
CA SER A 363 -19.26 31.51 -20.91
C SER A 363 -18.14 30.53 -21.21
N GLY A 364 -17.83 29.72 -20.23
CA GLY A 364 -16.78 28.70 -20.35
C GLY A 364 -16.65 27.91 -19.08
N HIS A 365 -15.70 27.01 -19.06
CA HIS A 365 -15.42 26.19 -17.89
C HIS A 365 -13.92 26.06 -17.65
N LEU A 366 -13.57 25.76 -16.42
CA LEU A 366 -12.22 25.50 -15.94
C LEU A 366 -12.18 24.06 -15.46
N THR A 367 -11.23 23.29 -15.96
CA THR A 367 -10.97 21.94 -15.51
C THR A 367 -9.68 21.92 -14.71
N VAL A 368 -9.73 21.37 -13.52
CA VAL A 368 -8.57 21.05 -12.70
C VAL A 368 -8.57 19.55 -12.43
N PRO A 369 -7.39 18.91 -12.31
CA PRO A 369 -7.32 17.56 -11.78
C PRO A 369 -8.00 17.48 -10.41
N ASP A 370 -8.45 16.29 -10.03
CA ASP A 370 -9.02 16.03 -8.70
C ASP A 370 -7.92 16.12 -7.64
N VAL A 371 -7.70 17.35 -7.16
CA VAL A 371 -6.70 17.67 -6.13
C VAL A 371 -7.34 18.54 -5.05
N PRO A 372 -6.94 18.38 -3.79
CA PRO A 372 -7.37 19.26 -2.73
C PRO A 372 -7.06 20.72 -3.06
N GLY A 373 -8.04 21.59 -2.93
CA GLY A 373 -7.86 23.02 -3.19
C GLY A 373 -9.16 23.79 -3.00
N PRO A 374 -9.15 25.12 -3.17
CA PRO A 374 -10.35 25.93 -3.09
C PRO A 374 -11.39 25.46 -4.09
N SER A 375 -12.64 25.34 -3.65
CA SER A 375 -13.78 24.97 -4.50
C SER A 375 -14.12 26.02 -5.54
N SER A 376 -13.58 27.22 -5.42
CA SER A 376 -13.82 28.31 -6.38
C SER A 376 -12.52 29.03 -6.77
N ARG A 377 -12.45 29.44 -8.02
CA ARG A 377 -11.26 30.12 -8.58
C ARG A 377 -11.66 31.37 -9.35
N ARG A 378 -10.91 32.43 -9.13
CA ARG A 378 -11.08 33.69 -9.87
C ARG A 378 -10.41 33.59 -11.23
N VAL A 379 -11.16 33.91 -12.29
CA VAL A 379 -10.69 33.99 -13.67
C VAL A 379 -10.88 35.40 -14.19
N TYR A 380 -9.96 35.88 -14.97
CA TYR A 380 -10.07 37.17 -15.66
C TYR A 380 -10.66 36.95 -17.06
N ILE A 381 -11.52 37.89 -17.48
CA ILE A 381 -11.98 38.02 -18.85
C ILE A 381 -11.11 39.08 -19.52
N GLN A 382 -10.40 38.65 -20.57
CA GLN A 382 -9.47 39.53 -21.29
C GLN A 382 -10.03 39.86 -22.67
N GLN A 383 -9.78 41.08 -23.12
CA GLN A 383 -10.11 41.55 -24.47
C GLN A 383 -8.83 42.02 -25.18
N SER A 384 -8.77 41.69 -26.48
CA SER A 384 -7.78 42.22 -27.44
C SER A 384 -8.49 42.74 -28.68
N ASN A 385 -7.86 43.66 -29.41
CA ASN A 385 -8.40 44.14 -30.69
C ASN A 385 -8.02 43.27 -31.90
N ASP A 386 -6.90 42.57 -31.82
CA ASP A 386 -6.33 41.75 -32.89
C ASP A 386 -6.34 40.23 -32.58
N GLY A 387 -6.61 39.87 -31.32
CA GLY A 387 -6.58 38.49 -30.85
C GLY A 387 -5.19 37.95 -30.57
N HIS A 388 -4.14 38.74 -30.69
CA HIS A 388 -2.76 38.30 -30.53
C HIS A 388 -2.02 39.12 -29.43
N THR A 389 -2.19 40.43 -29.44
CA THR A 389 -1.46 41.38 -28.56
C THR A 389 -2.41 42.20 -27.69
N ASP A 390 -1.88 43.03 -26.83
CA ASP A 390 -2.57 44.05 -26.03
C ASP A 390 -3.80 43.54 -25.26
N TRP A 391 -3.64 42.37 -24.63
CA TRP A 391 -4.69 41.77 -23.81
C TRP A 391 -4.93 42.58 -22.54
N THR A 392 -6.13 43.11 -22.38
CA THR A 392 -6.55 43.86 -21.19
C THR A 392 -7.63 43.14 -20.41
N ASN A 393 -7.56 43.18 -19.09
CA ASN A 393 -8.59 42.63 -18.21
C ASN A 393 -9.82 43.57 -18.23
N ILE A 394 -10.97 43.06 -18.70
CA ILE A 394 -12.23 43.81 -18.77
C ILE A 394 -13.22 43.38 -17.71
N GLY A 395 -12.97 42.25 -17.03
CA GLY A 395 -13.81 41.73 -15.98
C GLY A 395 -13.22 40.50 -15.29
N THR A 396 -13.87 40.08 -14.24
CA THR A 396 -13.55 38.86 -13.52
C THR A 396 -14.80 38.05 -13.27
N THR A 397 -14.66 36.74 -13.19
CA THR A 397 -15.69 35.84 -12.71
C THR A 397 -15.07 34.80 -11.79
N THR A 398 -15.90 34.17 -10.95
CA THR A 398 -15.49 33.05 -10.11
C THR A 398 -16.09 31.80 -10.70
N ILE A 399 -15.24 30.77 -10.86
CA ILE A 399 -15.64 29.47 -11.35
C ILE A 399 -15.62 28.50 -10.18
N ASP A 400 -16.74 27.83 -9.92
CA ASP A 400 -16.83 26.76 -8.94
C ASP A 400 -16.30 25.48 -9.59
N THR A 401 -15.25 24.92 -9.00
CA THR A 401 -14.60 23.70 -9.49
C THR A 401 -15.25 22.44 -8.98
N SER A 402 -16.22 22.54 -8.05
CA SER A 402 -16.99 21.40 -7.52
C SER A 402 -18.17 20.97 -8.41
N ALA A 403 -18.56 21.81 -9.39
CA ALA A 403 -19.70 21.61 -10.28
C ALA A 403 -19.31 21.93 -11.73
N ASP A 404 -18.62 21.03 -12.41
CA ASP A 404 -18.20 21.14 -13.83
C ASP A 404 -17.53 22.49 -14.22
N GLY A 405 -17.19 23.31 -13.22
CA GLY A 405 -16.43 24.55 -13.40
C GLY A 405 -17.02 25.55 -14.39
N PHE A 406 -18.34 25.64 -14.53
CA PHE A 406 -19.00 26.54 -15.48
C PHE A 406 -19.08 27.96 -14.96
N ALA A 407 -18.81 28.94 -15.83
CA ALA A 407 -19.05 30.36 -15.58
C ALA A 407 -19.72 31.02 -16.78
N ALA A 408 -20.66 31.91 -16.48
CA ALA A 408 -21.25 32.82 -17.47
C ALA A 408 -21.16 34.25 -16.96
N SER A 409 -20.83 35.18 -17.86
CA SER A 409 -20.71 36.61 -17.53
C SER A 409 -21.31 37.47 -18.62
N VAL A 410 -21.89 38.59 -18.20
CA VAL A 410 -22.38 39.63 -19.10
C VAL A 410 -21.68 40.94 -18.76
N LEU A 411 -20.91 41.49 -19.70
CA LEU A 411 -20.08 42.68 -19.53
C LEU A 411 -20.38 43.71 -20.63
N THR A 412 -20.36 44.99 -20.30
CA THR A 412 -20.36 46.04 -21.31
C THR A 412 -18.97 46.18 -21.91
N VAL A 413 -18.82 46.07 -23.23
CA VAL A 413 -17.54 46.16 -23.91
C VAL A 413 -17.43 47.40 -24.78
N THR A 414 -16.22 47.96 -24.86
CA THR A 414 -15.93 49.13 -25.67
C THR A 414 -15.75 48.77 -27.13
N ASN A 415 -15.21 47.59 -27.42
CA ASN A 415 -15.09 47.08 -28.79
C ASN A 415 -15.95 45.83 -28.93
N PRO A 416 -17.17 45.95 -29.50
CA PRO A 416 -18.08 44.81 -29.71
C PRO A 416 -17.62 43.89 -30.83
N HIS A 417 -16.57 44.22 -31.56
CA HIS A 417 -15.92 43.42 -32.61
C HIS A 417 -14.53 42.97 -32.11
N GLY A 418 -14.43 42.55 -30.87
CA GLY A 418 -13.18 42.18 -30.24
C GLY A 418 -12.94 40.67 -30.18
N TYR A 419 -11.79 40.38 -29.68
CA TYR A 419 -11.37 39.03 -29.33
C TYR A 419 -11.34 38.88 -27.82
N TRP A 420 -11.74 37.71 -27.32
CA TRP A 420 -11.82 37.46 -25.88
C TRP A 420 -11.21 36.12 -25.54
N ARG A 421 -10.73 36.04 -24.28
CA ARG A 421 -10.31 34.79 -23.65
C ARG A 421 -10.51 34.86 -22.16
N TYR A 422 -10.56 33.70 -21.51
CA TYR A 422 -10.36 33.60 -20.08
C TYR A 422 -8.88 33.46 -19.75
N TYR A 423 -8.48 34.02 -18.61
CA TYR A 423 -7.16 33.91 -18.04
C TYR A 423 -7.24 33.56 -16.57
N TYR A 424 -6.61 32.44 -16.20
CA TYR A 424 -6.38 32.06 -14.81
C TYR A 424 -4.91 32.31 -14.50
N PRO A 425 -4.56 33.15 -13.46
CA PRO A 425 -3.17 33.50 -13.19
C PRO A 425 -2.37 32.41 -12.50
N GLY A 426 -3.00 31.26 -12.15
CA GLY A 426 -2.43 30.24 -11.31
C GLY A 426 -2.66 30.53 -9.83
N ALA A 427 -2.24 29.57 -9.01
CA ALA A 427 -2.18 29.66 -7.55
C ALA A 427 -1.12 28.65 -7.07
N PRO A 428 -0.71 28.68 -5.80
CA PRO A 428 0.16 27.63 -5.26
C PRO A 428 -0.40 26.24 -5.54
N GLY A 429 0.38 25.38 -6.17
CA GLY A 429 -0.02 24.03 -6.62
C GLY A 429 -0.84 23.98 -7.91
N PHE A 430 -1.05 25.10 -8.64
CA PHE A 430 -1.84 25.12 -9.88
C PHE A 430 -1.19 25.99 -10.96
N THR A 431 -1.12 25.48 -12.19
CA THR A 431 -0.56 26.26 -13.30
C THR A 431 -1.45 27.42 -13.70
N ALA A 432 -0.85 28.51 -14.20
CA ALA A 432 -1.59 29.51 -14.97
C ALA A 432 -2.13 28.89 -16.28
N ALA A 433 -3.27 29.38 -16.75
CA ALA A 433 -3.91 28.89 -17.96
C ALA A 433 -4.61 30.01 -18.74
N TYR A 434 -4.62 29.87 -20.06
CA TYR A 434 -5.43 30.66 -20.99
C TYR A 434 -6.40 29.75 -21.73
N SER A 435 -7.63 30.25 -21.95
CA SER A 435 -8.54 29.57 -22.89
C SER A 435 -8.11 29.84 -24.35
N PRO A 436 -8.64 29.09 -25.29
CA PRO A 436 -8.62 29.51 -26.68
C PRO A 436 -9.15 30.93 -26.85
N VAL A 437 -8.65 31.64 -27.88
CA VAL A 437 -9.15 32.95 -28.27
C VAL A 437 -10.46 32.80 -29.05
N VAL A 438 -11.46 33.56 -28.66
CA VAL A 438 -12.77 33.57 -29.33
C VAL A 438 -13.11 34.97 -29.83
N HIS A 439 -13.89 35.04 -30.91
CA HIS A 439 -14.27 36.26 -31.56
C HIS A 439 -15.77 36.34 -31.73
N ALA A 440 -16.34 37.50 -31.51
CA ALA A 440 -17.72 37.82 -31.86
C ALA A 440 -17.74 39.03 -32.82
N VAL A 441 -18.59 38.97 -33.78
CA VAL A 441 -18.68 40.02 -34.81
C VAL A 441 -19.92 40.84 -34.56
N ARG A 442 -19.74 42.06 -33.99
CA ARG A 442 -20.80 43.03 -33.93
C ARG A 442 -20.18 44.44 -34.08
N TYR A 443 -20.58 45.13 -35.11
CA TYR A 443 -20.01 46.47 -35.41
C TYR A 443 -20.55 47.53 -34.51
N GLN A 444 -19.67 48.40 -33.99
CA GLN A 444 -20.08 49.63 -33.35
C GLN A 444 -20.83 50.51 -34.35
N THR A 445 -21.78 51.31 -33.84
CA THR A 445 -22.42 52.35 -34.62
C THR A 445 -22.39 53.68 -33.86
N ALA A 446 -22.34 54.78 -34.59
CA ALA A 446 -22.34 56.12 -34.04
C ALA A 446 -23.18 57.07 -34.90
N ILE A 447 -23.91 57.92 -34.20
CA ILE A 447 -24.67 59.00 -34.80
C ILE A 447 -23.92 60.28 -34.58
N SER A 448 -23.49 60.96 -35.63
CA SER A 448 -22.99 62.33 -35.60
C SER A 448 -24.07 63.30 -36.07
N GLY A 449 -24.22 64.43 -35.41
CA GLY A 449 -25.38 65.30 -35.66
C GLY A 449 -26.64 64.84 -34.92
N GLY A 450 -27.73 64.72 -35.58
CA GLY A 450 -29.02 64.30 -35.01
C GLY A 450 -29.64 65.33 -34.09
N LYS A 451 -29.36 66.60 -34.30
CA LYS A 451 -29.89 67.74 -33.55
C LYS A 451 -30.98 68.41 -34.39
N PRO A 452 -32.05 68.87 -33.76
CA PRO A 452 -33.00 69.79 -34.41
C PRO A 452 -32.33 71.06 -34.88
N SER A 453 -32.74 71.59 -36.02
CA SER A 453 -32.20 72.80 -36.60
C SER A 453 -32.50 74.06 -35.73
N SER A 454 -33.50 73.99 -34.83
CA SER A 454 -33.78 75.03 -33.83
C SER A 454 -34.26 74.41 -32.50
N THR A 455 -33.92 75.06 -31.38
CA THR A 455 -34.37 74.69 -30.03
C THR A 455 -35.54 75.50 -29.50
N ARG A 456 -35.94 76.55 -30.24
CA ARG A 456 -37.18 77.32 -30.01
C ARG A 456 -37.97 77.33 -31.30
N VAL A 457 -39.19 76.84 -31.26
CA VAL A 457 -39.98 76.58 -32.48
C VAL A 457 -41.45 76.90 -32.19
N THR A 458 -42.07 77.68 -33.13
CA THR A 458 -43.53 77.93 -33.06
C THR A 458 -44.27 76.60 -33.16
N LYS A 459 -45.31 76.42 -32.33
CA LYS A 459 -46.13 75.22 -32.39
C LYS A 459 -46.65 74.94 -33.78
N ARG A 460 -46.69 73.66 -34.17
CA ARG A 460 -47.09 73.15 -35.47
C ARG A 460 -46.15 73.50 -36.64
N HIS A 461 -44.94 74.06 -36.36
CA HIS A 461 -43.90 74.21 -37.39
C HIS A 461 -42.96 73.01 -37.38
N THR A 462 -42.37 72.72 -38.53
CA THR A 462 -41.40 71.62 -38.71
C THR A 462 -39.99 72.07 -38.36
N VAL A 463 -39.16 71.14 -37.89
CA VAL A 463 -37.73 71.29 -37.76
C VAL A 463 -37.02 70.22 -38.56
N THR A 464 -35.84 70.55 -39.08
CA THR A 464 -34.99 69.52 -39.67
C THR A 464 -34.12 68.89 -38.62
N ILE A 465 -34.15 67.57 -38.51
CA ILE A 465 -33.23 66.76 -37.69
C ILE A 465 -32.39 65.95 -38.66
N SER A 466 -31.11 66.26 -38.79
CA SER A 466 -30.21 65.57 -39.73
C SER A 466 -28.88 65.18 -39.06
N GLY A 467 -28.24 64.20 -39.65
CA GLY A 467 -26.99 63.67 -39.18
C GLY A 467 -26.42 62.56 -40.07
N THR A 468 -25.40 61.92 -39.59
CA THR A 468 -24.82 60.73 -40.26
C THR A 468 -24.74 59.55 -39.30
N LEU A 469 -25.06 58.38 -39.80
CA LEU A 469 -24.86 57.11 -39.12
C LEU A 469 -23.62 56.41 -39.71
N LYS A 470 -22.70 56.06 -38.87
CA LYS A 470 -21.46 55.33 -39.23
C LYS A 470 -21.37 54.02 -38.49
N GLN A 471 -20.61 53.06 -39.02
CA GLN A 471 -20.25 51.79 -38.41
C GLN A 471 -18.72 51.68 -38.32
N ASN A 472 -18.24 50.92 -37.29
CA ASN A 472 -16.85 50.55 -37.12
C ASN A 472 -16.75 49.08 -36.78
N GLY A 473 -16.08 48.30 -37.58
CA GLY A 473 -15.86 46.85 -37.34
C GLY A 473 -14.39 46.46 -37.40
N TYR A 474 -13.54 47.33 -37.99
CA TYR A 474 -12.13 47.03 -38.23
C TYR A 474 -11.21 48.19 -37.81
N GLY A 475 -11.60 48.97 -36.81
CA GLY A 475 -10.81 50.08 -36.28
C GLY A 475 -11.02 51.39 -37.02
N TYR A 476 -11.78 51.45 -38.10
CA TYR A 476 -12.11 52.65 -38.84
C TYR A 476 -13.61 52.79 -39.08
N TRP A 477 -14.07 54.05 -39.13
CA TRP A 477 -15.47 54.38 -39.29
C TRP A 477 -15.84 54.55 -40.74
N THR A 478 -16.84 53.76 -41.17
CA THR A 478 -17.43 53.83 -42.53
C THR A 478 -18.91 54.26 -42.46
N PRO A 479 -19.48 54.85 -43.50
CA PRO A 479 -20.92 55.10 -43.57
C PRO A 479 -21.71 53.78 -43.39
N LEU A 480 -22.86 53.85 -42.68
CA LEU A 480 -23.84 52.77 -42.65
C LEU A 480 -25.03 53.14 -43.50
N PRO A 481 -25.09 52.71 -44.79
CA PRO A 481 -26.18 53.04 -45.72
C PRO A 481 -27.41 52.18 -45.46
N LYS A 482 -28.59 52.64 -46.00
CA LYS A 482 -29.87 51.94 -45.97
C LYS A 482 -30.38 51.56 -44.61
N ALA A 483 -29.79 52.09 -43.57
CA ALA A 483 -30.20 51.85 -42.17
C ALA A 483 -31.36 52.78 -41.81
N THR A 484 -32.26 52.25 -40.94
CA THR A 484 -33.39 53.04 -40.44
C THR A 484 -33.03 53.68 -39.13
N VAL A 485 -33.05 55.01 -39.06
CA VAL A 485 -32.94 55.77 -37.80
C VAL A 485 -34.31 56.22 -37.33
N GLN A 486 -34.52 56.20 -36.04
CA GLN A 486 -35.76 56.63 -35.36
C GLN A 486 -35.61 58.02 -34.79
N ILE A 487 -36.58 58.87 -35.01
CA ILE A 487 -36.67 60.18 -34.37
C ILE A 487 -37.59 60.09 -33.17
N LEU A 488 -37.02 60.19 -31.99
CA LEU A 488 -37.73 59.98 -30.71
C LEU A 488 -37.97 61.31 -30.02
N PHE A 489 -39.14 61.41 -29.41
CA PHE A 489 -39.55 62.53 -28.61
C PHE A 489 -39.97 62.09 -27.21
N ARG A 490 -39.54 62.84 -26.21
CA ARG A 490 -39.97 62.70 -24.83
C ARG A 490 -40.54 64.02 -24.32
N PRO A 491 -41.85 64.06 -24.00
CA PRO A 491 -42.50 65.26 -23.48
C PRO A 491 -41.82 65.76 -22.20
N SER A 492 -41.86 67.09 -21.95
CA SER A 492 -41.42 67.64 -20.68
C SER A 492 -42.22 67.04 -19.54
N GLY A 493 -41.52 66.59 -18.45
CA GLY A 493 -42.11 65.95 -17.29
C GLY A 493 -42.40 64.43 -17.48
N SER A 494 -42.13 63.83 -18.64
CA SER A 494 -42.28 62.40 -18.92
C SER A 494 -40.95 61.69 -18.95
N SER A 495 -40.92 60.41 -18.54
CA SER A 495 -39.79 59.49 -18.73
C SER A 495 -39.89 58.68 -20.07
N THR A 496 -41.08 58.70 -20.70
CA THR A 496 -41.40 57.84 -21.86
C THR A 496 -40.99 58.48 -23.16
N TRP A 497 -40.25 57.71 -23.98
CA TRP A 497 -39.90 58.08 -25.33
C TRP A 497 -40.93 57.57 -26.34
N HIS A 498 -41.38 58.45 -27.22
CA HIS A 498 -42.30 58.13 -28.30
C HIS A 498 -41.61 58.21 -29.67
N LEU A 499 -41.82 57.22 -30.54
CA LEU A 499 -41.38 57.29 -31.94
C LEU A 499 -42.28 58.29 -32.67
N ILE A 500 -41.66 59.28 -33.29
CA ILE A 500 -42.37 60.32 -34.07
C ILE A 500 -42.34 59.97 -35.55
N THR A 501 -41.13 59.65 -36.08
CA THR A 501 -40.91 59.31 -37.45
C THR A 501 -39.59 58.54 -37.58
N SER A 502 -39.36 57.99 -38.77
CA SER A 502 -38.09 57.34 -39.13
C SER A 502 -37.54 57.94 -40.42
N ALA A 503 -36.20 57.80 -40.59
CA ALA A 503 -35.52 58.17 -41.83
C ALA A 503 -34.54 57.08 -42.23
N HIS A 504 -34.29 56.91 -43.52
CA HIS A 504 -33.28 56.00 -44.03
C HIS A 504 -31.98 56.74 -44.33
N THR A 505 -30.87 56.07 -44.07
CA THR A 505 -29.54 56.63 -44.40
C THR A 505 -29.24 56.46 -45.89
N SER A 506 -28.62 57.48 -46.50
CA SER A 506 -28.08 57.48 -47.84
C SER A 506 -26.83 56.58 -47.99
N SER A 507 -26.25 56.53 -49.19
CA SER A 507 -24.97 55.84 -49.44
C SER A 507 -23.80 56.44 -48.59
N THR A 508 -23.89 57.70 -48.17
CA THR A 508 -22.92 58.36 -47.32
C THR A 508 -23.26 58.28 -45.82
N GLY A 509 -24.28 57.51 -45.46
CA GLY A 509 -24.79 57.39 -44.09
C GLY A 509 -25.60 58.60 -43.64
N TYR A 510 -25.84 59.59 -44.47
CA TYR A 510 -26.62 60.80 -44.13
C TYR A 510 -28.12 60.47 -44.04
N PHE A 511 -28.78 61.07 -43.02
CA PHE A 511 -30.23 61.02 -42.83
C PHE A 511 -30.77 62.41 -42.53
N ALA A 512 -32.02 62.63 -42.90
CA ALA A 512 -32.78 63.82 -42.54
C ALA A 512 -34.24 63.47 -42.29
N ALA A 513 -34.89 64.12 -41.32
CA ALA A 513 -36.29 64.01 -41.02
C ALA A 513 -36.85 65.40 -40.67
N HIS A 514 -38.12 65.62 -40.94
CA HIS A 514 -38.80 66.92 -40.76
C HIS A 514 -40.03 66.78 -39.83
N PRO A 515 -39.81 66.44 -38.52
CA PRO A 515 -40.93 66.31 -37.59
C PRO A 515 -41.56 67.69 -37.27
N THR A 516 -42.88 67.70 -37.05
CA THR A 516 -43.65 68.86 -36.59
C THR A 516 -43.58 68.97 -35.09
N ILE A 517 -43.27 70.17 -34.58
CA ILE A 517 -43.22 70.42 -33.15
C ILE A 517 -44.59 70.83 -32.62
N THR A 518 -45.20 69.97 -31.81
CA THR A 518 -46.53 70.20 -31.22
C THR A 518 -46.48 70.65 -29.76
N ARG A 519 -45.41 70.28 -29.03
CA ARG A 519 -45.23 70.61 -27.60
C ARG A 519 -43.73 70.56 -27.22
N SER A 520 -43.42 71.23 -26.12
CA SER A 520 -42.06 71.23 -25.58
C SER A 520 -41.65 69.85 -25.07
N GLY A 521 -40.39 69.50 -25.25
CA GLY A 521 -39.83 68.23 -24.81
C GLY A 521 -38.41 67.97 -25.30
N THR A 522 -37.91 66.79 -25.09
CA THR A 522 -36.56 66.34 -25.49
C THR A 522 -36.65 65.48 -26.74
N TRP A 523 -35.78 65.75 -27.72
CA TRP A 523 -35.66 65.04 -28.96
C TRP A 523 -34.34 64.27 -28.98
N ARG A 524 -34.37 63.11 -29.62
CA ARG A 524 -33.21 62.23 -29.78
C ARG A 524 -33.35 61.41 -31.03
N VAL A 525 -32.26 61.20 -31.73
CA VAL A 525 -32.16 60.19 -32.80
C VAL A 525 -31.65 58.90 -32.21
N ALA A 526 -32.21 57.78 -32.61
CA ALA A 526 -31.78 56.47 -32.24
C ALA A 526 -31.65 55.54 -33.46
N TYR A 527 -30.59 54.81 -33.53
CA TYR A 527 -30.50 53.59 -34.36
C TYR A 527 -30.66 52.41 -33.43
N LYS A 528 -31.78 51.72 -33.57
CA LYS A 528 -32.06 50.47 -32.85
C LYS A 528 -32.13 49.35 -33.87
N THR A 529 -31.09 48.53 -33.91
CA THR A 529 -30.95 47.50 -34.92
C THR A 529 -31.74 46.25 -34.60
N PRO A 530 -32.52 45.72 -35.50
CA PRO A 530 -33.09 44.39 -35.42
C PRO A 530 -32.11 43.30 -35.85
N ASP A 531 -31.00 43.67 -36.54
CA ASP A 531 -30.00 42.75 -36.98
C ASP A 531 -29.09 42.28 -35.84
N GLN A 532 -28.35 41.22 -36.04
CA GLN A 532 -27.38 40.71 -35.06
C GLN A 532 -25.95 41.16 -35.36
N VAL A 533 -25.79 42.10 -36.27
CA VAL A 533 -24.48 42.55 -36.79
C VAL A 533 -24.06 43.87 -36.21
N HIS A 534 -24.99 44.76 -35.83
CA HIS A 534 -24.69 46.11 -35.32
C HIS A 534 -25.16 46.30 -33.88
N VAL A 535 -24.50 47.22 -33.17
CA VAL A 535 -24.98 47.72 -31.87
C VAL A 535 -25.89 48.91 -32.07
N ASN A 536 -26.72 49.22 -31.07
CA ASN A 536 -27.54 50.41 -31.06
C ASN A 536 -26.70 51.70 -30.90
N ALA A 537 -27.12 52.76 -31.56
CA ALA A 537 -26.53 54.07 -31.37
C ALA A 537 -27.60 55.10 -31.03
N TYR A 538 -27.16 56.10 -30.29
CA TYR A 538 -28.01 57.19 -29.88
C TYR A 538 -27.31 58.54 -30.10
N GLY A 539 -28.00 59.43 -30.78
CA GLY A 539 -27.60 60.82 -30.91
C GLY A 539 -27.80 61.62 -29.61
N PRO A 540 -27.40 62.87 -29.59
CA PRO A 540 -27.55 63.73 -28.44
C PRO A 540 -29.01 63.98 -28.10
N MET A 541 -29.28 64.18 -26.78
CA MET A 541 -30.57 64.63 -26.32
C MET A 541 -30.64 66.14 -26.39
N VAL A 542 -31.62 66.68 -27.12
CA VAL A 542 -31.80 68.11 -27.31
C VAL A 542 -33.20 68.53 -26.83
N LYS A 543 -33.27 69.49 -25.92
CA LYS A 543 -34.51 70.09 -25.47
C LYS A 543 -34.98 71.08 -26.49
N VAL A 544 -36.23 70.97 -26.92
CA VAL A 544 -36.93 71.90 -27.80
C VAL A 544 -38.11 72.51 -27.07
N THR A 545 -38.19 73.86 -27.10
CA THR A 545 -39.31 74.61 -26.51
C THR A 545 -40.26 75.02 -27.65
N ALA A 546 -41.53 74.60 -27.51
CA ALA A 546 -42.62 75.00 -28.40
C ALA A 546 -43.17 76.36 -27.88
N ILE A 547 -43.13 77.36 -28.69
CA ILE A 547 -43.59 78.74 -28.37
C ILE A 547 -44.83 79.07 -29.17
#